data_1c81930785fe1fd66dd3b52b4dd2d4d0
#
_entry.id   1c81930785fe1fd66dd3b52b4dd2d4d0
#
_cell.length_a   1.000
_cell.length_b   1.000
_cell.length_c   1.000
_cell.angle_alpha   90.00
_cell.angle_beta   90.00
_cell.angle_gamma   90.00
#
_symmetry.space_group_name_H-M   'P 1'
#
loop_
_entity.id
_entity.type
_entity.pdbx_description
1 polymer ?
#
loop_
_entity_poly.entity_id
_entity_poly.type
_entity_poly.pdbx_seq_one_letter_code
_entity_poly.pdbx_strand_id
1 'polypeptide(L)'
;MKIHEYQGKEILRQFGVPVPRGIPAFTVQEAVEAAQKLGGPVWVVKAQIHAGGRGKGGGVKVAKSIDDVKRLAGDILGMQLKTHQTGPEGQKVRRLYIEDGADIHKEYYVSIVTDRATQKVAVIASSEGGMDIEEVAHSTPEKIITDLVDPLTGLGQAQALKIANAVGLTGGSADQAADVLQKLYKCYMDTDASLVEINPLNCDSKGNIMALDAKFNFDSNALFRHPEIVAYRDLDEEDPAEVEASKFDLAYISLDGNIGCLVNGAGLAMATMDTIKLFGGEPANFLDVGGGATAEKVTEAFKIMLKNPHVKGILVNIFGGIMKCDTIANGVVTACKAVNLSVPLVVRMKGTNDELGKKILAESGLPIISADTMAEAATSIVAAVK
;
A
#
# COMPACT_ATOMS: atom_id res chain seq x y z
N MET A 1 1.21 -3.73 -4.63
CA MET A 1 2.54 -3.06 -4.72
C MET A 1 2.34 -1.59 -5.08
N LYS A 2 3.03 -0.65 -4.39
CA LYS A 2 3.04 0.79 -4.70
C LYS A 2 4.29 1.13 -5.50
N ILE A 3 4.28 2.27 -6.21
CA ILE A 3 5.43 2.81 -6.93
C ILE A 3 5.55 4.31 -6.69
N HIS A 4 6.70 4.91 -7.03
CA HIS A 4 6.90 6.36 -6.94
C HIS A 4 6.18 7.12 -8.06
N GLU A 5 5.90 8.39 -7.83
CA GLU A 5 5.25 9.29 -8.80
C GLU A 5 5.96 9.31 -10.16
N TYR A 6 7.30 9.41 -10.19
CA TYR A 6 8.04 9.47 -11.45
C TYR A 6 7.89 8.18 -12.28
N GLN A 7 7.79 7.03 -11.60
CA GLN A 7 7.55 5.73 -12.25
C GLN A 7 6.10 5.65 -12.76
N GLY A 8 5.13 6.12 -11.95
CA GLY A 8 3.74 6.23 -12.38
C GLY A 8 3.58 7.12 -13.61
N LYS A 9 4.28 8.27 -13.65
CA LYS A 9 4.29 9.15 -14.82
C LYS A 9 4.94 8.53 -16.05
N GLU A 10 5.94 7.67 -15.86
CA GLU A 10 6.51 6.90 -16.96
C GLU A 10 5.49 5.94 -17.58
N ILE A 11 4.73 5.23 -16.73
CA ILE A 11 3.62 4.40 -17.20
C ILE A 11 2.57 5.25 -17.93
N LEU A 12 2.17 6.39 -17.36
CA LEU A 12 1.20 7.29 -17.97
C LEU A 12 1.64 7.75 -19.36
N ARG A 13 2.93 8.07 -19.57
CA ARG A 13 3.48 8.43 -20.90
C ARG A 13 3.34 7.28 -21.89
N GLN A 14 3.58 6.04 -21.49
CA GLN A 14 3.44 4.86 -22.35
C GLN A 14 2.00 4.70 -22.85
N PHE A 15 1.02 5.09 -22.02
CA PHE A 15 -0.40 5.09 -22.39
C PHE A 15 -0.85 6.39 -23.08
N GLY A 16 0.05 7.34 -23.31
CA GLY A 16 -0.24 8.60 -24.00
C GLY A 16 -1.03 9.62 -23.16
N VAL A 17 -1.00 9.48 -21.82
CA VAL A 17 -1.55 10.50 -20.91
C VAL A 17 -0.55 11.67 -20.81
N PRO A 18 -0.99 12.93 -21.04
CA PRO A 18 -0.12 14.08 -20.91
C PRO A 18 0.38 14.27 -19.48
N VAL A 19 1.71 14.33 -19.31
CA VAL A 19 2.40 14.61 -18.05
C VAL A 19 3.55 15.57 -18.30
N PRO A 20 3.96 16.41 -17.33
CA PRO A 20 5.13 17.27 -17.48
C PRO A 20 6.40 16.45 -17.72
N ARG A 21 7.39 17.06 -18.38
CA ARG A 21 8.73 16.45 -18.45
C ARG A 21 9.35 16.47 -17.06
N GLY A 22 10.06 15.40 -16.70
CA GLY A 22 10.73 15.32 -15.42
C GLY A 22 11.83 14.26 -15.44
N ILE A 23 12.76 14.38 -14.50
CA ILE A 23 13.92 13.51 -14.37
C ILE A 23 14.11 13.16 -12.88
N PRO A 24 14.19 11.87 -12.52
CA PRO A 24 14.50 11.46 -11.15
C PRO A 24 15.96 11.81 -10.80
N ALA A 25 16.22 12.11 -9.52
CA ALA A 25 17.52 12.42 -8.99
C ALA A 25 17.73 11.78 -7.62
N PHE A 26 18.88 11.18 -7.39
CA PHE A 26 19.24 10.49 -6.16
C PHE A 26 20.28 11.25 -5.34
N THR A 27 20.85 12.30 -5.93
CA THR A 27 21.80 13.22 -5.31
C THR A 27 21.42 14.67 -5.66
N VAL A 28 21.93 15.62 -4.87
CA VAL A 28 21.76 17.05 -5.14
C VAL A 28 22.40 17.44 -6.48
N GLN A 29 23.51 16.81 -6.83
CA GLN A 29 24.20 17.06 -8.11
C GLN A 29 23.33 16.59 -9.27
N GLU A 30 22.76 15.38 -9.22
CA GLU A 30 21.84 14.88 -10.25
C GLU A 30 20.59 15.76 -10.38
N ALA A 31 20.08 16.34 -9.27
CA ALA A 31 18.95 17.27 -9.31
C ALA A 31 19.29 18.55 -10.10
N VAL A 32 20.48 19.08 -9.92
CA VAL A 32 20.99 20.24 -10.68
C VAL A 32 21.13 19.89 -12.16
N GLU A 33 21.72 18.76 -12.49
CA GLU A 33 21.88 18.29 -13.87
C GLU A 33 20.54 18.04 -14.56
N ALA A 34 19.58 17.45 -13.81
CA ALA A 34 18.20 17.26 -14.29
C ALA A 34 17.54 18.60 -14.64
N ALA A 35 17.65 19.59 -13.76
CA ALA A 35 17.09 20.93 -14.01
C ALA A 35 17.74 21.61 -15.21
N GLN A 36 19.05 21.52 -15.37
CA GLN A 36 19.77 22.04 -16.52
C GLN A 36 19.31 21.39 -17.84
N LYS A 37 19.13 20.07 -17.81
CA LYS A 37 18.66 19.30 -18.98
C LYS A 37 17.20 19.63 -19.35
N LEU A 38 16.34 19.88 -18.37
CA LEU A 38 14.96 20.31 -18.60
C LEU A 38 14.87 21.73 -19.18
N GLY A 39 15.77 22.63 -18.80
CA GLY A 39 15.96 23.96 -19.38
C GLY A 39 15.17 25.10 -18.71
N GLY A 40 14.22 24.83 -17.84
CA GLY A 40 13.46 25.87 -17.11
C GLY A 40 12.64 26.86 -17.96
N PRO A 41 12.19 27.99 -17.44
CA PRO A 41 12.74 28.80 -16.33
C PRO A 41 12.20 28.46 -14.92
N VAL A 42 11.25 27.54 -14.80
CA VAL A 42 10.66 27.13 -13.52
C VAL A 42 10.69 25.61 -13.42
N TRP A 43 11.10 25.14 -12.25
CA TRP A 43 11.12 23.71 -11.93
C TRP A 43 10.35 23.43 -10.65
N VAL A 44 9.92 22.21 -10.49
CA VAL A 44 9.35 21.70 -9.25
C VAL A 44 10.26 20.60 -8.70
N VAL A 45 10.73 20.75 -7.47
CA VAL A 45 11.52 19.76 -6.75
C VAL A 45 10.56 18.96 -5.88
N LYS A 46 10.41 17.68 -6.18
CA LYS A 46 9.40 16.80 -5.54
C LYS A 46 10.07 15.63 -4.81
N ALA A 47 9.83 15.52 -3.51
CA ALA A 47 10.15 14.31 -2.76
C ALA A 47 9.44 13.10 -3.33
N GLN A 48 10.13 11.96 -3.40
CA GLN A 48 9.55 10.69 -3.85
C GLN A 48 9.45 9.73 -2.67
N ILE A 49 8.24 9.54 -2.17
CA ILE A 49 7.85 8.56 -1.15
C ILE A 49 6.51 7.94 -1.54
N HIS A 50 6.17 6.77 -1.02
CA HIS A 50 4.90 6.08 -1.29
C HIS A 50 3.73 6.63 -0.45
N ALA A 51 3.66 7.96 -0.27
CA ALA A 51 2.60 8.63 0.46
C ALA A 51 2.12 9.89 -0.25
N GLY A 52 0.84 10.19 -0.09
CA GLY A 52 0.22 11.45 -0.51
C GLY A 52 0.48 12.59 0.48
N GLY A 53 -0.01 13.80 0.14
CA GLY A 53 0.12 14.97 1.02
C GLY A 53 1.53 15.59 1.07
N ARG A 54 2.44 15.20 0.18
CA ARG A 54 3.84 15.64 0.14
C ARG A 54 3.98 17.17 0.06
N GLY A 55 3.09 17.84 -0.65
CA GLY A 55 3.07 19.30 -0.76
C GLY A 55 2.83 19.97 0.59
N LYS A 56 1.81 19.55 1.33
CA LYS A 56 1.49 20.04 2.68
C LYS A 56 2.62 19.74 3.67
N GLY A 57 3.31 18.61 3.52
CA GLY A 57 4.46 18.22 4.33
C GLY A 57 5.78 18.92 3.98
N GLY A 58 5.78 19.79 2.96
CA GLY A 58 6.99 20.54 2.55
C GLY A 58 7.90 19.79 1.56
N GLY A 59 7.50 18.61 1.08
CA GLY A 59 8.24 17.78 0.14
C GLY A 59 8.09 18.18 -1.34
N VAL A 60 7.33 19.23 -1.65
CA VAL A 60 7.15 19.76 -3.01
C VAL A 60 7.41 21.25 -2.99
N LYS A 61 8.39 21.73 -3.77
CA LYS A 61 8.82 23.13 -3.79
C LYS A 61 9.09 23.60 -5.23
N VAL A 62 8.70 24.84 -5.49
CA VAL A 62 8.97 25.52 -6.76
C VAL A 62 10.33 26.19 -6.71
N ALA A 63 11.16 25.98 -7.75
CA ALA A 63 12.45 26.60 -7.96
C ALA A 63 12.41 27.52 -9.20
N LYS A 64 13.00 28.72 -9.09
CA LYS A 64 13.06 29.71 -10.17
C LYS A 64 14.48 29.95 -10.67
N SER A 65 15.44 29.24 -10.12
CA SER A 65 16.84 29.25 -10.54
C SER A 65 17.49 27.90 -10.28
N ILE A 66 18.63 27.65 -10.90
CA ILE A 66 19.44 26.43 -10.62
C ILE A 66 19.93 26.42 -9.18
N ASP A 67 20.27 27.56 -8.61
CA ASP A 67 20.68 27.69 -7.19
C ASP A 67 19.52 27.33 -6.25
N ASP A 68 18.29 27.73 -6.60
CA ASP A 68 17.10 27.28 -5.86
C ASP A 68 16.95 25.75 -5.92
N VAL A 69 17.11 25.15 -7.12
CA VAL A 69 17.04 23.68 -7.24
C VAL A 69 18.07 23.01 -6.36
N LYS A 70 19.31 23.49 -6.37
CA LYS A 70 20.39 22.96 -5.54
C LYS A 70 20.07 23.05 -4.04
N ARG A 71 19.63 24.22 -3.57
CA ARG A 71 19.25 24.46 -2.18
C ARG A 71 18.07 23.57 -1.77
N LEU A 72 16.97 23.60 -2.54
CA LEU A 72 15.75 22.83 -2.23
C LEU A 72 16.00 21.32 -2.30
N ALA A 73 16.81 20.85 -3.25
CA ALA A 73 17.22 19.46 -3.30
C ALA A 73 18.01 19.04 -2.05
N GLY A 74 18.91 19.93 -1.56
CA GLY A 74 19.64 19.70 -0.30
C GLY A 74 18.73 19.69 0.95
N ASP A 75 17.69 20.52 0.97
CA ASP A 75 16.74 20.57 2.08
C ASP A 75 15.80 19.35 2.11
N ILE A 76 15.39 18.86 0.94
CA ILE A 76 14.37 17.80 0.83
C ILE A 76 15.00 16.39 0.83
N LEU A 77 16.14 16.20 0.17
CA LEU A 77 16.79 14.89 0.11
C LEU A 77 17.32 14.49 1.48
N GLY A 78 16.90 13.34 1.99
CA GLY A 78 17.26 12.83 3.29
C GLY A 78 16.37 13.33 4.46
N MET A 79 15.45 14.26 4.22
CA MET A 79 14.49 14.69 5.23
C MET A 79 13.54 13.55 5.63
N GLN A 80 13.05 13.63 6.88
CA GLN A 80 11.96 12.77 7.37
C GLN A 80 10.64 13.49 7.05
N LEU A 81 10.01 13.12 5.93
CA LEU A 81 8.81 13.77 5.45
C LEU A 81 7.58 13.21 6.17
N LYS A 82 6.88 14.08 6.89
CA LYS A 82 5.65 13.75 7.62
C LYS A 82 4.44 14.21 6.82
N THR A 83 3.54 13.28 6.55
CA THR A 83 2.23 13.54 5.94
C THR A 83 1.16 12.80 6.75
N HIS A 84 -0.11 13.03 6.48
CA HIS A 84 -1.20 12.28 7.10
C HIS A 84 -1.17 10.76 6.79
N GLN A 85 -0.40 10.34 5.75
CA GLN A 85 -0.27 8.94 5.34
C GLN A 85 1.01 8.24 5.81
N THR A 86 2.00 8.98 6.34
CA THR A 86 3.30 8.41 6.77
C THR A 86 3.36 8.08 8.26
N GLY A 87 2.33 8.42 9.02
CA GLY A 87 2.36 8.33 10.47
C GLY A 87 3.29 9.38 11.13
N PRO A 88 3.43 9.35 12.47
CA PRO A 88 4.17 10.37 13.23
C PRO A 88 5.68 10.32 12.98
N GLU A 89 6.24 9.15 12.65
CA GLU A 89 7.67 8.97 12.37
C GLU A 89 8.07 9.57 11.02
N GLY A 90 7.13 9.68 10.08
CA GLY A 90 7.39 10.13 8.72
C GLY A 90 8.11 9.08 7.88
N GLN A 91 8.41 9.44 6.63
CA GLN A 91 9.15 8.61 5.69
C GLN A 91 10.40 9.35 5.21
N LYS A 92 11.55 8.66 5.18
CA LYS A 92 12.81 9.24 4.72
C LYS A 92 12.78 9.43 3.21
N VAL A 93 13.05 10.64 2.75
CA VAL A 93 13.16 10.96 1.33
C VAL A 93 14.52 10.50 0.81
N ARG A 94 14.53 9.47 -0.04
CA ARG A 94 15.77 8.90 -0.63
C ARG A 94 16.00 9.31 -2.08
N ARG A 95 15.00 9.92 -2.72
CA ARG A 95 15.05 10.36 -4.11
C ARG A 95 14.14 11.54 -4.35
N LEU A 96 14.47 12.29 -5.39
CA LEU A 96 13.73 13.45 -5.85
C LEU A 96 13.22 13.22 -7.28
N TYR A 97 12.23 14.01 -7.67
CA TYR A 97 11.82 14.16 -9.06
C TYR A 97 11.85 15.64 -9.39
N ILE A 98 12.67 16.01 -10.40
CA ILE A 98 12.79 17.37 -10.89
C ILE A 98 11.92 17.47 -12.13
N GLU A 99 10.93 18.35 -12.10
CA GLU A 99 9.89 18.44 -13.09
C GLU A 99 9.77 19.87 -13.65
N ASP A 100 9.35 20.01 -14.91
CA ASP A 100 9.00 21.32 -15.46
C ASP A 100 7.87 21.94 -14.64
N GLY A 101 7.94 23.26 -14.43
CA GLY A 101 6.82 24.02 -13.88
C GLY A 101 5.62 23.98 -14.82
N ALA A 102 4.41 23.89 -14.26
CA ALA A 102 3.17 23.89 -15.01
C ALA A 102 2.38 25.18 -14.79
N ASP A 103 1.63 25.60 -15.82
CA ASP A 103 0.61 26.64 -15.72
C ASP A 103 -0.63 26.01 -15.06
N ILE A 104 -0.91 26.35 -13.81
CA ILE A 104 -2.03 25.81 -13.04
C ILE A 104 -3.14 26.85 -13.06
N HIS A 105 -4.23 26.55 -13.79
CA HIS A 105 -5.41 27.40 -13.82
C HIS A 105 -6.56 26.79 -12.99
N LYS A 106 -6.85 25.49 -13.19
CA LYS A 106 -7.82 24.76 -12.39
C LYS A 106 -7.39 23.31 -12.19
N GLU A 107 -7.53 22.85 -10.96
CA GLU A 107 -7.15 21.51 -10.54
C GLU A 107 -8.39 20.64 -10.33
N TYR A 108 -8.30 19.39 -10.78
CA TYR A 108 -9.32 18.36 -10.65
C TYR A 108 -8.75 17.14 -9.99
N TYR A 109 -9.61 16.32 -9.40
CA TYR A 109 -9.28 15.01 -8.91
C TYR A 109 -9.83 13.94 -9.85
N VAL A 110 -9.05 12.90 -10.12
CA VAL A 110 -9.50 11.69 -10.83
C VAL A 110 -8.87 10.47 -10.21
N SER A 111 -9.67 9.44 -9.94
CA SER A 111 -9.16 8.11 -9.60
C SER A 111 -9.96 7.00 -10.25
N ILE A 112 -9.33 5.85 -10.39
CA ILE A 112 -9.93 4.61 -10.90
C ILE A 112 -9.63 3.50 -9.90
N VAL A 113 -10.69 2.83 -9.46
CA VAL A 113 -10.64 1.74 -8.47
C VAL A 113 -11.65 0.65 -8.81
N THR A 114 -11.43 -0.56 -8.29
CA THR A 114 -12.44 -1.62 -8.36
C THR A 114 -13.52 -1.41 -7.30
N ASP A 115 -14.77 -1.30 -7.73
CA ASP A 115 -15.92 -1.37 -6.83
C ASP A 115 -16.34 -2.85 -6.64
N ARG A 116 -16.03 -3.37 -5.46
CA ARG A 116 -16.30 -4.78 -5.11
C ARG A 116 -17.78 -5.07 -4.96
N ALA A 117 -18.58 -4.07 -4.54
CA ALA A 117 -20.00 -4.25 -4.32
C ALA A 117 -20.75 -4.51 -5.64
N THR A 118 -20.42 -3.76 -6.67
CA THR A 118 -21.05 -3.88 -7.99
C THR A 118 -20.25 -4.75 -8.99
N GLN A 119 -19.02 -5.17 -8.62
CA GLN A 119 -18.08 -5.91 -9.48
C GLN A 119 -17.74 -5.13 -10.77
N LYS A 120 -17.65 -3.80 -10.67
CA LYS A 120 -17.33 -2.87 -11.76
C LYS A 120 -16.10 -2.05 -11.44
N VAL A 121 -15.64 -1.31 -12.42
CA VAL A 121 -14.59 -0.31 -12.22
C VAL A 121 -15.25 1.04 -11.96
N ALA A 122 -14.95 1.68 -10.84
CA ALA A 122 -15.42 3.01 -10.51
C ALA A 122 -14.41 4.05 -11.01
N VAL A 123 -14.89 5.03 -11.77
CA VAL A 123 -14.18 6.27 -12.07
C VAL A 123 -14.73 7.33 -11.13
N ILE A 124 -13.86 7.86 -10.28
CA ILE A 124 -14.20 8.90 -9.31
C ILE A 124 -13.54 10.19 -9.77
N ALA A 125 -14.31 11.26 -9.88
CA ALA A 125 -13.82 12.56 -10.31
C ALA A 125 -14.39 13.68 -9.44
N SER A 126 -13.63 14.77 -9.26
CA SER A 126 -14.09 15.96 -8.54
C SER A 126 -13.53 17.23 -9.16
N SER A 127 -14.30 18.32 -9.04
CA SER A 127 -13.84 19.68 -9.35
C SER A 127 -12.89 20.26 -8.31
N GLU A 128 -12.67 19.54 -7.20
CA GLU A 128 -11.78 19.90 -6.10
C GLU A 128 -10.51 19.05 -6.17
N GLY A 129 -9.56 19.48 -6.98
CA GLY A 129 -8.23 18.87 -7.08
C GLY A 129 -7.21 19.55 -6.18
N GLY A 130 -6.04 18.89 -6.01
CA GLY A 130 -4.98 19.38 -5.13
C GLY A 130 -5.30 19.30 -3.63
N MET A 131 -6.48 18.80 -3.28
CA MET A 131 -6.96 18.61 -1.92
C MET A 131 -7.01 17.13 -1.53
N ASP A 132 -7.16 16.88 -0.25
CA ASP A 132 -7.43 15.55 0.29
C ASP A 132 -8.87 15.16 -0.08
N ILE A 133 -9.04 14.09 -0.86
CA ILE A 133 -10.35 13.68 -1.38
C ILE A 133 -11.28 13.19 -0.25
N GLU A 134 -10.73 12.64 0.83
CA GLU A 134 -11.48 12.23 2.00
C GLU A 134 -12.09 13.45 2.72
N GLU A 135 -11.35 14.56 2.76
CA GLU A 135 -11.87 15.83 3.29
C GLU A 135 -13.00 16.39 2.40
N VAL A 136 -12.86 16.30 1.09
CA VAL A 136 -13.91 16.68 0.12
C VAL A 136 -15.14 15.78 0.29
N ALA A 137 -14.94 14.47 0.43
CA ALA A 137 -16.03 13.51 0.64
C ALA A 137 -16.83 13.78 1.93
N HIS A 138 -16.15 14.29 2.96
CA HIS A 138 -16.79 14.64 4.23
C HIS A 138 -17.51 16.01 4.19
N SER A 139 -16.87 17.01 3.59
CA SER A 139 -17.34 18.41 3.63
C SER A 139 -18.29 18.80 2.49
N THR A 140 -18.05 18.28 1.29
CA THR A 140 -18.77 18.61 0.05
C THR A 140 -18.96 17.39 -0.86
N PRO A 141 -19.65 16.35 -0.38
CA PRO A 141 -19.79 15.06 -1.11
C PRO A 141 -20.45 15.22 -2.48
N GLU A 142 -21.28 16.25 -2.67
CA GLU A 142 -21.94 16.56 -3.95
C GLU A 142 -20.95 16.96 -5.07
N LYS A 143 -19.72 17.31 -4.72
CA LYS A 143 -18.65 17.60 -5.69
C LYS A 143 -17.91 16.36 -6.17
N ILE A 144 -18.20 15.19 -5.60
CA ILE A 144 -17.62 13.92 -6.02
C ILE A 144 -18.58 13.21 -6.95
N ILE A 145 -18.11 12.94 -8.15
CA ILE A 145 -18.82 12.19 -9.18
C ILE A 145 -18.24 10.77 -9.19
N THR A 146 -19.10 9.77 -9.06
CA THR A 146 -18.72 8.36 -9.26
C THR A 146 -19.53 7.80 -10.40
N ASP A 147 -18.83 7.27 -11.41
CA ASP A 147 -19.46 6.61 -12.55
C ASP A 147 -18.87 5.18 -12.68
N LEU A 148 -19.76 4.20 -12.83
CA LEU A 148 -19.40 2.79 -12.86
C LEU A 148 -19.24 2.31 -14.29
N VAL A 149 -18.10 1.72 -14.59
CA VAL A 149 -17.73 1.19 -15.90
C VAL A 149 -17.83 -0.34 -15.85
N ASP A 150 -18.60 -0.90 -16.77
CA ASP A 150 -18.64 -2.36 -16.96
C ASP A 150 -17.31 -2.81 -17.61
N PRO A 151 -16.54 -3.69 -16.97
CA PRO A 151 -15.24 -4.12 -17.49
C PRO A 151 -15.34 -4.88 -18.83
N LEU A 152 -16.52 -5.41 -19.18
CA LEU A 152 -16.74 -6.08 -20.45
C LEU A 152 -16.86 -5.10 -21.63
N THR A 153 -17.39 -3.90 -21.39
CA THR A 153 -17.58 -2.87 -22.43
C THR A 153 -16.51 -1.78 -22.41
N GLY A 154 -15.87 -1.58 -21.25
CA GLY A 154 -14.87 -0.54 -21.05
C GLY A 154 -15.46 0.88 -20.98
N LEU A 155 -14.58 1.87 -20.76
CA LEU A 155 -14.96 3.27 -20.69
C LEU A 155 -15.09 3.87 -22.09
N GLY A 156 -16.33 3.98 -22.58
CA GLY A 156 -16.62 4.59 -23.89
C GLY A 156 -16.52 6.12 -23.85
N GLN A 157 -16.34 6.73 -25.07
CA GLN A 157 -16.20 8.20 -25.23
C GLN A 157 -17.38 8.97 -24.61
N ALA A 158 -18.60 8.53 -24.83
CA ALA A 158 -19.79 9.24 -24.31
C ALA A 158 -19.83 9.25 -22.76
N GLN A 159 -19.43 8.16 -22.12
CA GLN A 159 -19.36 8.07 -20.67
C GLN A 159 -18.20 8.91 -20.13
N ALA A 160 -17.02 8.86 -20.74
CA ALA A 160 -15.87 9.69 -20.36
C ALA A 160 -16.18 11.18 -20.47
N LEU A 161 -16.85 11.59 -21.57
CA LEU A 161 -17.26 12.98 -21.77
C LEU A 161 -18.34 13.41 -20.74
N LYS A 162 -19.27 12.53 -20.38
CA LYS A 162 -20.25 12.77 -19.31
C LYS A 162 -19.55 13.08 -17.99
N ILE A 163 -18.51 12.30 -17.61
CA ILE A 163 -17.72 12.51 -16.39
C ILE A 163 -16.99 13.84 -16.45
N ALA A 164 -16.31 14.16 -17.56
CA ALA A 164 -15.60 15.42 -17.74
C ALA A 164 -16.53 16.65 -17.61
N ASN A 165 -17.71 16.58 -18.22
CA ASN A 165 -18.71 17.65 -18.11
C ASN A 165 -19.28 17.78 -16.67
N ALA A 166 -19.47 16.67 -15.96
CA ALA A 166 -20.00 16.67 -14.62
C ALA A 166 -19.08 17.36 -13.60
N VAL A 167 -17.76 17.37 -13.81
CA VAL A 167 -16.80 18.14 -13.01
C VAL A 167 -16.61 19.58 -13.50
N GLY A 168 -17.37 19.99 -14.53
CA GLY A 168 -17.40 21.38 -15.02
C GLY A 168 -16.40 21.69 -16.15
N LEU A 169 -15.78 20.69 -16.76
CA LEU A 169 -15.02 20.85 -17.99
C LEU A 169 -15.97 20.97 -19.19
N THR A 170 -15.63 21.83 -20.18
CA THR A 170 -16.48 22.08 -21.36
C THR A 170 -15.64 22.23 -22.62
N GLY A 171 -16.25 21.99 -23.78
CA GLY A 171 -15.59 22.18 -25.09
C GLY A 171 -14.33 21.32 -25.24
N GLY A 172 -13.26 21.86 -25.82
CA GLY A 172 -12.02 21.14 -26.07
C GLY A 172 -11.32 20.61 -24.84
N SER A 173 -11.50 21.24 -23.67
CA SER A 173 -10.95 20.72 -22.40
C SER A 173 -11.70 19.47 -21.94
N ALA A 174 -13.03 19.41 -22.15
CA ALA A 174 -13.82 18.20 -21.85
C ALA A 174 -13.43 17.05 -22.79
N ASP A 175 -13.21 17.31 -24.07
CA ASP A 175 -12.77 16.31 -25.03
C ASP A 175 -11.40 15.74 -24.68
N GLN A 176 -10.45 16.60 -24.30
CA GLN A 176 -9.12 16.17 -23.83
C GLN A 176 -9.20 15.37 -22.52
N ALA A 177 -10.04 15.81 -21.56
CA ALA A 177 -10.23 15.08 -20.32
C ALA A 177 -10.88 13.72 -20.56
N ALA A 178 -11.84 13.62 -21.46
CA ALA A 178 -12.45 12.35 -21.85
C ALA A 178 -11.42 11.37 -22.46
N ASP A 179 -10.54 11.86 -23.35
CA ASP A 179 -9.42 11.09 -23.90
C ASP A 179 -8.46 10.62 -22.79
N VAL A 180 -8.11 11.51 -21.86
CA VAL A 180 -7.28 11.16 -20.69
C VAL A 180 -7.95 10.08 -19.82
N LEU A 181 -9.24 10.20 -19.53
CA LEU A 181 -9.99 9.22 -18.74
C LEU A 181 -9.98 7.84 -19.40
N GLN A 182 -10.18 7.78 -20.73
CA GLN A 182 -10.12 6.50 -21.45
C GLN A 182 -8.72 5.88 -21.41
N LYS A 183 -7.67 6.69 -21.54
CA LYS A 183 -6.27 6.23 -21.44
C LYS A 183 -5.93 5.76 -20.02
N LEU A 184 -6.40 6.47 -18.99
CA LEU A 184 -6.24 6.06 -17.60
C LEU A 184 -6.96 4.74 -17.31
N TYR A 185 -8.19 4.58 -17.83
CA TYR A 185 -8.95 3.33 -17.72
C TYR A 185 -8.20 2.17 -18.39
N LYS A 186 -7.72 2.38 -19.61
CA LYS A 186 -6.90 1.39 -20.31
C LYS A 186 -5.64 1.04 -19.53
N CYS A 187 -4.94 2.06 -19.02
CA CYS A 187 -3.77 1.88 -18.16
C CYS A 187 -4.10 1.04 -16.92
N TYR A 188 -5.19 1.38 -16.22
CA TYR A 188 -5.66 0.65 -15.05
C TYR A 188 -5.89 -0.84 -15.35
N MET A 189 -6.60 -1.15 -16.43
CA MET A 189 -6.93 -2.54 -16.83
C MET A 189 -5.70 -3.31 -17.30
N ASP A 190 -4.87 -2.71 -18.17
CA ASP A 190 -3.75 -3.41 -18.81
C ASP A 190 -2.58 -3.66 -17.83
N THR A 191 -2.49 -2.90 -16.75
CA THR A 191 -1.41 -3.03 -15.74
C THR A 191 -1.84 -3.76 -14.48
N ASP A 192 -3.07 -4.26 -14.41
CA ASP A 192 -3.68 -4.82 -13.20
C ASP A 192 -3.52 -3.88 -11.99
N ALA A 193 -3.71 -2.59 -12.23
CA ALA A 193 -3.72 -1.64 -11.14
C ALA A 193 -4.97 -1.85 -10.25
N SER A 194 -4.82 -1.70 -8.95
CA SER A 194 -5.92 -1.67 -7.99
C SER A 194 -6.34 -0.24 -7.64
N LEU A 195 -5.47 0.72 -7.93
CA LEU A 195 -5.72 2.16 -7.85
C LEU A 195 -4.86 2.88 -8.89
N VAL A 196 -5.47 3.78 -9.64
CA VAL A 196 -4.79 4.87 -10.36
C VAL A 196 -5.42 6.17 -9.89
N GLU A 197 -4.61 7.09 -9.33
CA GLU A 197 -5.08 8.36 -8.81
C GLU A 197 -4.22 9.49 -9.39
N ILE A 198 -4.89 10.50 -9.90
CA ILE A 198 -4.31 11.73 -10.42
C ILE A 198 -4.85 12.90 -9.56
N ASN A 199 -3.99 13.45 -8.74
CA ASN A 199 -4.35 14.56 -7.85
C ASN A 199 -3.19 15.56 -7.70
N PRO A 200 -3.19 16.63 -8.54
CA PRO A 200 -4.26 17.06 -9.44
C PRO A 200 -4.12 16.62 -10.92
N LEU A 201 -5.27 16.51 -11.58
CA LEU A 201 -5.38 16.63 -13.01
C LEU A 201 -5.57 18.13 -13.30
N ASN A 202 -4.65 18.74 -14.01
CA ASN A 202 -4.63 20.18 -14.27
C ASN A 202 -5.28 20.54 -15.60
N CYS A 203 -6.05 21.61 -15.59
CA CYS A 203 -6.42 22.35 -16.79
C CYS A 203 -5.65 23.68 -16.78
N ASP A 204 -4.81 23.94 -17.78
CA ASP A 204 -4.05 25.17 -17.88
C ASP A 204 -4.91 26.36 -18.35
N SER A 205 -4.34 27.57 -18.38
CA SER A 205 -5.03 28.79 -18.83
C SER A 205 -5.49 28.75 -20.30
N LYS A 206 -4.95 27.81 -21.11
CA LYS A 206 -5.31 27.59 -22.51
C LYS A 206 -6.31 26.43 -22.70
N GLY A 207 -6.70 25.77 -21.60
CA GLY A 207 -7.62 24.66 -21.63
C GLY A 207 -6.97 23.29 -21.90
N ASN A 208 -5.65 23.17 -21.83
CA ASN A 208 -4.99 21.87 -21.98
C ASN A 208 -5.05 21.07 -20.70
N ILE A 209 -5.26 19.77 -20.83
CA ILE A 209 -5.35 18.82 -19.72
C ILE A 209 -4.03 18.09 -19.53
N MET A 210 -3.54 18.03 -18.28
CA MET A 210 -2.27 17.39 -17.92
C MET A 210 -2.30 16.80 -16.51
N ALA A 211 -1.78 15.60 -16.32
CA ALA A 211 -1.65 14.98 -15.00
C ALA A 211 -0.37 15.49 -14.30
N LEU A 212 -0.52 16.18 -13.16
CA LEU A 212 0.61 16.75 -12.39
C LEU A 212 1.10 15.86 -11.27
N ASP A 213 0.36 14.83 -10.92
CA ASP A 213 0.77 13.77 -10.00
C ASP A 213 0.33 12.42 -10.56
N ALA A 214 0.85 11.35 -9.98
CA ALA A 214 0.48 9.99 -10.34
C ALA A 214 0.71 9.07 -9.14
N LYS A 215 -0.35 8.44 -8.68
CA LYS A 215 -0.31 7.43 -7.61
C LYS A 215 -0.89 6.12 -8.13
N PHE A 216 -0.09 5.07 -8.02
CA PHE A 216 -0.45 3.73 -8.48
C PHE A 216 -0.34 2.72 -7.34
N ASN A 217 -1.34 1.87 -7.25
CA ASN A 217 -1.25 0.60 -6.54
C ASN A 217 -1.57 -0.52 -7.54
N PHE A 218 -0.78 -1.58 -7.52
CA PHE A 218 -0.98 -2.75 -8.37
C PHE A 218 -1.45 -3.94 -7.54
N ASP A 219 -2.25 -4.80 -8.14
CA ASP A 219 -2.62 -6.07 -7.56
C ASP A 219 -1.38 -6.97 -7.47
N SER A 220 -0.96 -7.26 -6.25
CA SER A 220 0.23 -8.10 -6.02
C SER A 220 0.07 -9.51 -6.57
N ASN A 221 -1.16 -10.01 -6.68
CA ASN A 221 -1.44 -11.33 -7.25
C ASN A 221 -1.24 -11.39 -8.78
N ALA A 222 -1.24 -10.24 -9.46
CA ALA A 222 -1.04 -10.14 -10.90
C ALA A 222 0.41 -9.82 -11.32
N LEU A 223 1.29 -9.47 -10.37
CA LEU A 223 2.65 -9.01 -10.67
C LEU A 223 3.51 -10.04 -11.41
N PHE A 224 3.19 -11.33 -11.32
CA PHE A 224 3.91 -12.37 -12.05
C PHE A 224 3.86 -12.18 -13.58
N ARG A 225 2.89 -11.45 -14.09
CA ARG A 225 2.75 -11.13 -15.53
C ARG A 225 3.21 -9.70 -15.89
N HIS A 226 3.72 -8.94 -14.92
CA HIS A 226 4.22 -7.56 -15.07
C HIS A 226 5.64 -7.39 -14.53
N PRO A 227 6.65 -8.09 -15.09
CA PRO A 227 8.03 -8.02 -14.62
C PRO A 227 8.61 -6.60 -14.72
N GLU A 228 8.17 -5.78 -15.68
CA GLU A 228 8.52 -4.38 -15.84
C GLU A 228 8.03 -3.50 -14.69
N ILE A 229 6.85 -3.81 -14.12
CA ILE A 229 6.30 -3.13 -12.94
C ILE A 229 7.00 -3.60 -11.68
N VAL A 230 7.31 -4.91 -11.57
CA VAL A 230 8.08 -5.44 -10.45
C VAL A 230 9.45 -4.76 -10.33
N ALA A 231 10.07 -4.39 -11.46
CA ALA A 231 11.35 -3.67 -11.46
C ALA A 231 11.27 -2.27 -10.80
N TYR A 232 10.09 -1.70 -10.63
CA TYR A 232 9.86 -0.43 -9.93
C TYR A 232 9.74 -0.57 -8.41
N ARG A 233 9.73 -1.80 -7.87
CA ARG A 233 9.57 -2.03 -6.44
C ARG A 233 10.69 -1.38 -5.64
N ASP A 234 10.30 -0.65 -4.58
CA ASP A 234 11.24 -0.02 -3.65
C ASP A 234 11.03 -0.61 -2.24
N LEU A 235 11.94 -1.49 -1.85
CA LEU A 235 11.88 -2.18 -0.55
C LEU A 235 12.08 -1.23 0.65
N ASP A 236 12.71 -0.07 0.44
CA ASP A 236 12.89 0.95 1.48
C ASP A 236 11.59 1.70 1.82
N GLU A 237 10.57 1.56 0.98
CA GLU A 237 9.25 2.14 1.14
C GLU A 237 8.21 1.14 1.67
N GLU A 238 8.58 -0.13 1.84
CA GLU A 238 7.73 -1.19 2.36
C GLU A 238 8.01 -1.44 3.86
N ASP A 239 7.06 -2.06 4.55
CA ASP A 239 7.26 -2.49 5.94
C ASP A 239 8.38 -3.54 5.99
N PRO A 240 9.42 -3.37 6.84
CA PRO A 240 10.55 -4.31 6.90
C PRO A 240 10.14 -5.74 7.29
N ALA A 241 9.09 -5.90 8.11
CA ALA A 241 8.60 -7.23 8.50
C ALA A 241 7.88 -7.92 7.34
N GLU A 242 7.10 -7.15 6.53
CA GLU A 242 6.46 -7.66 5.31
C GLU A 242 7.50 -8.05 4.25
N VAL A 243 8.53 -7.23 4.08
CA VAL A 243 9.67 -7.54 3.18
C VAL A 243 10.38 -8.82 3.63
N GLU A 244 10.64 -8.97 4.92
CA GLU A 244 11.29 -10.17 5.47
C GLU A 244 10.42 -11.41 5.27
N ALA A 245 9.12 -11.31 5.57
CA ALA A 245 8.16 -12.39 5.41
C ALA A 245 8.04 -12.89 3.96
N SER A 246 8.11 -11.97 3.00
CA SER A 246 8.04 -12.30 1.58
C SER A 246 9.19 -13.20 1.10
N LYS A 247 10.35 -13.16 1.76
CA LYS A 247 11.49 -14.03 1.42
C LYS A 247 11.23 -15.51 1.73
N PHE A 248 10.29 -15.77 2.64
CA PHE A 248 9.89 -17.11 3.09
C PHE A 248 8.51 -17.52 2.55
N ASP A 249 7.97 -16.76 1.61
CA ASP A 249 6.62 -17.01 1.06
C ASP A 249 5.57 -17.08 2.19
N LEU A 250 5.64 -16.11 3.11
CA LEU A 250 4.69 -15.89 4.18
C LEU A 250 3.81 -14.68 3.84
N ALA A 251 2.49 -14.84 3.91
CA ALA A 251 1.56 -13.73 3.81
C ALA A 251 1.49 -13.02 5.18
N TYR A 252 2.18 -11.89 5.30
CA TYR A 252 2.30 -11.09 6.53
C TYR A 252 1.85 -9.65 6.28
N ILE A 253 1.07 -9.10 7.21
CA ILE A 253 0.69 -7.68 7.24
C ILE A 253 0.87 -7.19 8.67
N SER A 254 1.65 -6.12 8.84
CA SER A 254 1.85 -5.46 10.14
C SER A 254 0.58 -4.71 10.58
N LEU A 255 0.25 -4.79 11.87
CA LEU A 255 -0.85 -4.06 12.51
C LEU A 255 -0.35 -3.43 13.83
N ASP A 256 -1.14 -2.51 14.39
CA ASP A 256 -0.73 -1.69 15.55
C ASP A 256 -0.91 -2.37 16.93
N GLY A 257 -1.35 -3.63 16.97
CA GLY A 257 -1.62 -4.33 18.21
C GLY A 257 -0.41 -4.91 18.94
N ASN A 258 -0.70 -5.74 19.95
CA ASN A 258 0.31 -6.35 20.81
C ASN A 258 0.22 -7.89 20.89
N ILE A 259 -0.70 -8.51 20.17
CA ILE A 259 -0.86 -9.97 20.10
C ILE A 259 -0.44 -10.46 18.72
N GLY A 260 0.71 -11.14 18.63
CA GLY A 260 1.15 -11.79 17.41
C GLY A 260 0.22 -12.96 17.04
N CYS A 261 -0.12 -13.07 15.74
CA CYS A 261 -0.99 -14.11 15.21
C CYS A 261 -0.24 -14.99 14.21
N LEU A 262 -0.27 -16.32 14.40
CA LEU A 262 0.23 -17.31 13.45
C LEU A 262 -0.88 -18.30 13.14
N VAL A 263 -1.32 -18.33 11.90
CA VAL A 263 -2.51 -19.07 11.48
C VAL A 263 -2.25 -19.75 10.14
N ASN A 264 -2.90 -20.85 9.86
CA ASN A 264 -2.93 -21.47 8.54
C ASN A 264 -4.27 -21.23 7.84
N GLY A 265 -4.22 -20.45 6.78
CA GLY A 265 -5.39 -20.06 5.98
C GLY A 265 -5.89 -18.65 6.30
N ALA A 266 -6.02 -17.83 5.26
CA ALA A 266 -6.36 -16.41 5.37
C ALA A 266 -7.71 -16.16 6.07
N GLY A 267 -8.73 -16.98 5.76
CA GLY A 267 -10.05 -16.88 6.41
C GLY A 267 -9.98 -17.15 7.91
N LEU A 268 -9.21 -18.16 8.33
CA LEU A 268 -9.00 -18.46 9.74
C LEU A 268 -8.19 -17.35 10.44
N ALA A 269 -7.21 -16.76 9.74
CA ALA A 269 -6.42 -15.64 10.26
C ALA A 269 -7.32 -14.42 10.53
N MET A 270 -8.18 -14.04 9.59
CA MET A 270 -9.15 -12.95 9.79
C MET A 270 -10.09 -13.24 10.96
N ALA A 271 -10.70 -14.43 11.02
CA ALA A 271 -11.57 -14.82 12.12
C ALA A 271 -10.86 -14.84 13.47
N THR A 272 -9.57 -15.20 13.49
CA THR A 272 -8.75 -15.17 14.71
C THR A 272 -8.55 -13.75 15.21
N MET A 273 -8.21 -12.82 14.31
CA MET A 273 -8.03 -11.40 14.65
C MET A 273 -9.34 -10.77 15.13
N ASP A 274 -10.47 -11.05 14.46
CA ASP A 274 -11.79 -10.58 14.89
C ASP A 274 -12.14 -11.12 16.27
N THR A 275 -11.84 -12.39 16.54
CA THR A 275 -12.09 -12.98 17.86
C THR A 275 -11.23 -12.32 18.94
N ILE A 276 -9.94 -12.07 18.67
CA ILE A 276 -9.06 -11.33 19.60
C ILE A 276 -9.67 -9.96 19.93
N LYS A 277 -10.11 -9.23 18.94
CA LYS A 277 -10.76 -7.92 19.13
C LYS A 277 -12.06 -8.01 19.93
N LEU A 278 -12.90 -8.99 19.65
CA LEU A 278 -14.14 -9.23 20.38
C LEU A 278 -13.89 -9.46 21.88
N PHE A 279 -12.77 -10.08 22.24
CA PHE A 279 -12.37 -10.34 23.64
C PHE A 279 -11.51 -9.21 24.23
N GLY A 280 -11.39 -8.06 23.55
CA GLY A 280 -10.72 -6.85 24.04
C GLY A 280 -9.19 -6.86 23.90
N GLY A 281 -8.66 -7.64 22.97
CA GLY A 281 -7.24 -7.64 22.60
C GLY A 281 -7.01 -6.91 21.26
N GLU A 282 -5.73 -6.68 20.93
CA GLU A 282 -5.32 -5.98 19.72
C GLU A 282 -4.32 -6.85 18.94
N PRO A 283 -4.69 -7.37 17.72
CA PRO A 283 -3.77 -8.15 16.91
C PRO A 283 -2.64 -7.27 16.36
N ALA A 284 -1.41 -7.78 16.43
CA ALA A 284 -0.19 -7.10 15.97
C ALA A 284 0.13 -7.38 14.48
N ASN A 285 -0.47 -8.42 13.92
CA ASN A 285 -0.26 -8.80 12.53
C ASN A 285 -1.36 -9.74 12.02
N PHE A 286 -1.58 -9.70 10.71
CA PHE A 286 -2.10 -10.84 9.96
C PHE A 286 -0.93 -11.73 9.56
N LEU A 287 -1.06 -13.05 9.69
CA LEU A 287 -0.08 -13.98 9.16
C LEU A 287 -0.75 -15.30 8.80
N ASP A 288 -0.61 -15.68 7.53
CA ASP A 288 -0.99 -16.98 7.00
C ASP A 288 0.26 -17.75 6.59
N VAL A 289 0.56 -18.84 7.28
CA VAL A 289 1.69 -19.71 6.93
C VAL A 289 1.40 -20.64 5.75
N GLY A 290 0.16 -20.64 5.26
CA GLY A 290 -0.30 -21.49 4.16
C GLY A 290 -0.48 -22.95 4.54
N GLY A 291 -1.04 -23.74 3.62
CA GLY A 291 -1.30 -25.17 3.80
C GLY A 291 -0.06 -26.07 3.70
N GLY A 292 1.10 -25.55 3.40
CA GLY A 292 2.38 -26.27 3.26
C GLY A 292 3.46 -25.78 4.22
N ALA A 293 3.11 -25.22 5.38
CA ALA A 293 4.08 -24.69 6.32
C ALA A 293 5.06 -25.76 6.81
N THR A 294 6.34 -25.43 6.72
CA THR A 294 7.45 -26.22 7.26
C THR A 294 7.87 -25.68 8.63
N ALA A 295 8.63 -26.46 9.39
CA ALA A 295 9.22 -25.98 10.64
C ALA A 295 10.07 -24.70 10.44
N GLU A 296 10.73 -24.57 9.30
CA GLU A 296 11.50 -23.38 8.92
C GLU A 296 10.59 -22.16 8.76
N LYS A 297 9.51 -22.24 7.96
CA LYS A 297 8.53 -21.15 7.79
C LYS A 297 7.94 -20.72 9.14
N VAL A 298 7.57 -21.67 10.00
CA VAL A 298 7.08 -21.38 11.36
C VAL A 298 8.14 -20.64 12.18
N THR A 299 9.39 -21.09 12.13
CA THR A 299 10.50 -20.45 12.86
C THR A 299 10.72 -19.01 12.41
N GLU A 300 10.73 -18.76 11.09
CA GLU A 300 10.90 -17.41 10.57
C GLU A 300 9.70 -16.52 10.89
N ALA A 301 8.48 -17.06 10.86
CA ALA A 301 7.29 -16.35 11.31
C ALA A 301 7.42 -15.87 12.76
N PHE A 302 7.88 -16.72 13.68
CA PHE A 302 8.14 -16.34 15.08
C PHE A 302 9.21 -15.25 15.18
N LYS A 303 10.33 -15.40 14.45
CA LYS A 303 11.39 -14.39 14.43
C LYS A 303 10.89 -13.02 13.97
N ILE A 304 10.06 -13.01 12.91
CA ILE A 304 9.49 -11.78 12.37
C ILE A 304 8.57 -11.12 13.39
N MET A 305 7.63 -11.87 13.97
CA MET A 305 6.72 -11.35 14.99
C MET A 305 7.46 -10.79 16.21
N LEU A 306 8.52 -11.48 16.69
CA LEU A 306 9.28 -11.09 17.88
C LEU A 306 10.24 -9.92 17.63
N LYS A 307 10.52 -9.55 16.39
CA LYS A 307 11.22 -8.29 16.06
C LYS A 307 10.37 -7.05 16.35
N ASN A 308 9.05 -7.20 16.39
CA ASN A 308 8.15 -6.11 16.77
C ASN A 308 8.15 -5.96 18.31
N PRO A 309 8.68 -4.86 18.88
CA PRO A 309 8.79 -4.66 20.33
C PRO A 309 7.42 -4.50 21.01
N HIS A 310 6.35 -4.26 20.25
CA HIS A 310 5.00 -4.14 20.78
C HIS A 310 4.34 -5.50 21.01
N VAL A 311 4.85 -6.59 20.43
CA VAL A 311 4.32 -7.94 20.63
C VAL A 311 4.61 -8.42 22.06
N LYS A 312 3.55 -8.60 22.85
CA LYS A 312 3.59 -9.05 24.23
C LYS A 312 3.12 -10.51 24.44
N GLY A 313 2.55 -11.10 23.40
CA GLY A 313 2.13 -12.50 23.42
C GLY A 313 1.80 -12.97 22.01
N ILE A 314 1.77 -14.28 21.79
CA ILE A 314 1.51 -14.90 20.50
C ILE A 314 0.36 -15.90 20.62
N LEU A 315 -0.59 -15.80 19.68
CA LEU A 315 -1.64 -16.78 19.46
C LEU A 315 -1.37 -17.58 18.18
N VAL A 316 -1.17 -18.88 18.33
CA VAL A 316 -1.12 -19.83 17.22
C VAL A 316 -2.48 -20.50 17.08
N ASN A 317 -3.12 -20.36 15.95
CA ASN A 317 -4.42 -20.98 15.67
C ASN A 317 -4.37 -21.81 14.39
N ILE A 318 -4.38 -23.13 14.56
CA ILE A 318 -4.22 -24.09 13.45
C ILE A 318 -5.47 -24.94 13.29
N PHE A 319 -5.90 -25.06 12.05
CA PHE A 319 -6.85 -26.08 11.63
C PHE A 319 -6.15 -27.07 10.68
N GLY A 320 -5.90 -28.27 11.20
CA GLY A 320 -5.25 -29.35 10.46
C GLY A 320 -6.19 -29.91 9.37
N GLY A 321 -5.72 -29.78 8.16
CA GLY A 321 -6.33 -30.37 6.97
C GLY A 321 -5.26 -31.17 6.22
N ILE A 322 -4.84 -30.66 5.04
CA ILE A 322 -3.68 -31.18 4.30
C ILE A 322 -2.43 -31.12 5.19
N MET A 323 -2.25 -30.00 5.88
CA MET A 323 -1.22 -29.86 6.93
C MET A 323 -1.72 -30.48 8.23
N LYS A 324 -0.91 -31.35 8.81
CA LYS A 324 -1.25 -32.06 10.06
C LYS A 324 -0.81 -31.28 11.29
N CYS A 325 -1.61 -31.32 12.35
CA CYS A 325 -1.33 -30.62 13.60
C CYS A 325 -0.04 -31.07 14.30
N ASP A 326 0.35 -32.35 14.21
CA ASP A 326 1.61 -32.83 14.74
C ASP A 326 2.85 -32.25 14.05
N THR A 327 2.77 -32.03 12.74
CA THR A 327 3.84 -31.36 11.98
C THR A 327 4.02 -29.92 12.45
N ILE A 328 2.92 -29.17 12.60
CA ILE A 328 2.97 -27.80 13.11
C ILE A 328 3.40 -27.74 14.56
N ALA A 329 2.94 -28.64 15.42
CA ALA A 329 3.35 -28.70 16.82
C ALA A 329 4.87 -28.85 16.94
N ASN A 330 5.48 -29.74 16.15
CA ASN A 330 6.93 -29.87 16.08
C ASN A 330 7.61 -28.58 15.57
N GLY A 331 7.04 -27.94 14.56
CA GLY A 331 7.51 -26.65 14.05
C GLY A 331 7.46 -25.55 15.12
N VAL A 332 6.35 -25.43 15.85
CA VAL A 332 6.19 -24.47 16.95
C VAL A 332 7.21 -24.74 18.07
N VAL A 333 7.37 -25.98 18.51
CA VAL A 333 8.35 -26.36 19.55
C VAL A 333 9.78 -26.03 19.10
N THR A 334 10.12 -26.34 17.85
CA THR A 334 11.44 -26.04 17.26
C THR A 334 11.67 -24.54 17.20
N ALA A 335 10.67 -23.78 16.72
CA ALA A 335 10.73 -22.32 16.63
C ALA A 335 10.91 -21.68 18.01
N CYS A 336 10.09 -22.05 18.99
CA CYS A 336 10.15 -21.51 20.35
C CYS A 336 11.54 -21.71 20.99
N LYS A 337 12.13 -22.91 20.80
CA LYS A 337 13.49 -23.20 21.26
C LYS A 337 14.55 -22.37 20.53
N ALA A 338 14.43 -22.26 19.20
CA ALA A 338 15.39 -21.53 18.37
C ALA A 338 15.40 -20.01 18.66
N VAL A 339 14.22 -19.42 18.95
CA VAL A 339 14.11 -17.98 19.26
C VAL A 339 14.21 -17.67 20.76
N ASN A 340 14.33 -18.67 21.62
CA ASN A 340 14.29 -18.54 23.07
C ASN A 340 13.07 -17.72 23.54
N LEU A 341 11.88 -18.21 23.20
CA LEU A 341 10.62 -17.47 23.35
C LEU A 341 10.42 -16.95 24.78
N SER A 342 10.26 -15.65 24.91
CA SER A 342 10.14 -14.94 26.19
C SER A 342 8.74 -14.36 26.47
N VAL A 343 7.81 -14.47 25.50
CA VAL A 343 6.44 -13.99 25.63
C VAL A 343 5.45 -15.15 25.79
N PRO A 344 4.28 -14.93 26.41
CA PRO A 344 3.23 -15.95 26.50
C PRO A 344 2.85 -16.49 25.13
N LEU A 345 2.67 -17.81 25.06
CA LEU A 345 2.23 -18.49 23.85
C LEU A 345 0.95 -19.30 24.14
N VAL A 346 -0.10 -18.94 23.43
CA VAL A 346 -1.35 -19.72 23.41
C VAL A 346 -1.46 -20.46 22.09
N VAL A 347 -1.78 -21.74 22.12
CA VAL A 347 -1.91 -22.58 20.93
C VAL A 347 -3.26 -23.27 20.90
N ARG A 348 -4.01 -23.05 19.85
CA ARG A 348 -5.23 -23.80 19.54
C ARG A 348 -4.98 -24.64 18.29
N MET A 349 -5.20 -25.94 18.40
CA MET A 349 -5.11 -26.91 17.31
C MET A 349 -6.38 -27.74 17.20
N LYS A 350 -6.93 -27.86 15.98
CA LYS A 350 -8.05 -28.73 15.65
C LYS A 350 -7.83 -29.37 14.27
N GLY A 351 -8.44 -30.51 14.04
CA GLY A 351 -8.39 -31.22 12.75
C GLY A 351 -7.42 -32.40 12.74
N THR A 352 -6.80 -32.68 11.61
CA THR A 352 -5.96 -33.87 11.42
C THR A 352 -4.81 -33.93 12.41
N ASN A 353 -4.73 -35.00 13.23
CA ASN A 353 -3.70 -35.26 14.25
C ASN A 353 -3.66 -34.21 15.37
N ASP A 354 -4.78 -33.56 15.71
CA ASP A 354 -4.81 -32.53 16.75
C ASP A 354 -4.45 -33.05 18.13
N GLU A 355 -4.92 -34.26 18.54
CA GLU A 355 -4.56 -34.89 19.83
C GLU A 355 -3.05 -35.20 19.91
N LEU A 356 -2.45 -35.67 18.81
CA LEU A 356 -1.00 -35.90 18.76
C LEU A 356 -0.25 -34.54 18.83
N GLY A 357 -0.71 -33.50 18.12
CA GLY A 357 -0.15 -32.17 18.19
C GLY A 357 -0.18 -31.61 19.62
N LYS A 358 -1.31 -31.67 20.29
CA LYS A 358 -1.45 -31.24 21.70
C LYS A 358 -0.51 -32.00 22.64
N LYS A 359 -0.35 -33.31 22.45
CA LYS A 359 0.59 -34.14 23.24
C LYS A 359 2.03 -33.65 23.03
N ILE A 360 2.47 -33.39 21.78
CA ILE A 360 3.81 -32.87 21.46
C ILE A 360 4.04 -31.54 22.19
N LEU A 361 3.07 -30.63 22.16
CA LEU A 361 3.16 -29.33 22.86
C LEU A 361 3.28 -29.51 24.37
N ALA A 362 2.47 -30.39 25.00
CA ALA A 362 2.49 -30.64 26.41
C ALA A 362 3.80 -31.29 26.91
N GLU A 363 4.38 -32.18 26.10
CA GLU A 363 5.63 -32.90 26.42
C GLU A 363 6.88 -32.06 26.06
N SER A 364 6.72 -30.88 25.46
CA SER A 364 7.83 -30.02 24.99
C SER A 364 8.67 -29.40 26.10
N GLY A 365 8.13 -29.29 27.30
CA GLY A 365 8.70 -28.59 28.45
C GLY A 365 8.64 -27.06 28.33
N LEU A 366 7.93 -26.53 27.33
CA LEU A 366 7.72 -25.10 27.13
C LEU A 366 6.44 -24.62 27.84
N PRO A 367 6.37 -23.37 28.33
CA PRO A 367 5.19 -22.81 29.00
C PRO A 367 4.10 -22.43 27.98
N ILE A 368 3.55 -23.45 27.28
CA ILE A 368 2.52 -23.26 26.23
C ILE A 368 1.14 -23.44 26.87
N ILE A 369 0.25 -22.50 26.63
CA ILE A 369 -1.15 -22.57 27.02
C ILE A 369 -1.95 -23.19 25.87
N SER A 370 -2.50 -24.38 26.07
CA SER A 370 -3.37 -25.01 25.08
C SER A 370 -4.81 -24.52 25.23
N ALA A 371 -5.50 -24.35 24.12
CA ALA A 371 -6.92 -23.99 24.08
C ALA A 371 -7.66 -24.87 23.07
N ASP A 372 -8.92 -25.21 23.38
CA ASP A 372 -9.75 -26.04 22.51
C ASP A 372 -10.66 -25.25 21.57
N THR A 373 -11.08 -24.08 21.99
CA THR A 373 -11.96 -23.20 21.21
C THR A 373 -11.27 -21.88 20.89
N MET A 374 -11.75 -21.16 19.86
CA MET A 374 -11.24 -19.83 19.52
C MET A 374 -11.51 -18.81 20.63
N ALA A 375 -12.66 -18.89 21.28
CA ALA A 375 -13.02 -18.03 22.41
C ALA A 375 -12.07 -18.24 23.60
N GLU A 376 -11.78 -19.49 23.96
CA GLU A 376 -10.83 -19.85 25.01
C GLU A 376 -9.41 -19.35 24.66
N ALA A 377 -8.97 -19.55 23.43
CA ALA A 377 -7.67 -19.09 22.97
C ALA A 377 -7.54 -17.55 23.04
N ALA A 378 -8.56 -16.83 22.58
CA ALA A 378 -8.58 -15.36 22.64
C ALA A 378 -8.63 -14.87 24.10
N THR A 379 -9.47 -15.46 24.96
CA THR A 379 -9.54 -15.12 26.38
C THR A 379 -8.18 -15.31 27.05
N SER A 380 -7.53 -16.46 26.81
CA SER A 380 -6.25 -16.82 27.42
C SER A 380 -5.14 -15.87 26.99
N ILE A 381 -5.02 -15.56 25.70
CA ILE A 381 -3.96 -14.67 25.23
C ILE A 381 -4.19 -13.22 25.69
N VAL A 382 -5.43 -12.74 25.65
CA VAL A 382 -5.76 -11.39 26.13
C VAL A 382 -5.47 -11.23 27.63
N ALA A 383 -5.75 -12.28 28.42
CA ALA A 383 -5.41 -12.28 29.85
C ALA A 383 -3.89 -12.31 30.09
N ALA A 384 -3.14 -13.02 29.25
CA ALA A 384 -1.69 -13.19 29.41
C ALA A 384 -0.88 -11.94 29.00
N VAL A 385 -1.43 -11.01 28.20
CA VAL A 385 -0.74 -9.79 27.74
C VAL A 385 -1.14 -8.53 28.49
N LYS A 386 -2.09 -8.61 29.42
CA LYS A 386 -2.49 -7.52 30.32
C LYS A 386 -1.43 -7.31 31.40
#